data_933b7d7455538543df78522f50b7010c
#
_entry.id   933b7d7455538543df78522f50b7010c
#
_cell.length_a   1.000
_cell.length_b   1.000
_cell.length_c   1.000
_cell.angle_alpha   90.00
_cell.angle_beta   90.00
_cell.angle_gamma   90.00
#
_symmetry.space_group_name_H-M   'P 1'
#
loop_
_entity.id
_entity.type
_entity.pdbx_description
1 polymer ?
#
loop_
_entity_poly.entity_id
_entity_poly.type
_entity_poly.pdbx_seq_one_letter_code
_entity_poly.pdbx_strand_id
1 'polypeptide(L)' 'MSESTAKSRAETELTALEEKLGNLTSFIKTVGFRELKPAMRRLLRRQAFHMKRYAKILRRRIEIWDK' A
#
# COMPACT_ATOMS: atom_id res chain seq x y z
N MET A 1 12.85 -20.34 -13.09
CA MET A 1 12.46 -20.52 -11.68
C MET A 1 12.63 -19.26 -10.85
N SER A 2 13.80 -18.63 -10.87
CA SER A 2 14.03 -17.42 -10.10
C SER A 2 13.14 -16.25 -10.51
N GLU A 3 12.87 -16.10 -11.80
CA GLU A 3 11.98 -15.04 -12.30
C GLU A 3 10.56 -15.24 -11.80
N SER A 4 10.07 -16.49 -11.88
CA SER A 4 8.75 -16.85 -11.40
C SER A 4 8.62 -16.58 -9.92
N THR A 5 9.66 -16.92 -9.14
CA THR A 5 9.68 -16.67 -7.70
C THR A 5 9.66 -15.17 -7.38
N ALA A 6 10.45 -14.38 -8.13
CA ALA A 6 10.50 -12.93 -7.92
C ALA A 6 9.17 -12.28 -8.23
N LYS A 7 8.51 -12.71 -9.30
CA LYS A 7 7.19 -12.21 -9.65
C LYS A 7 6.17 -12.57 -8.58
N SER A 8 6.19 -13.81 -8.09
CA SER A 8 5.30 -14.26 -7.04
C SER A 8 5.46 -13.43 -5.77
N ARG A 9 6.71 -13.10 -5.41
CA ARG A 9 6.99 -12.25 -4.25
C ARG A 9 6.40 -10.86 -4.43
N ALA A 10 6.54 -10.30 -5.62
CA ALA A 10 6.00 -8.97 -5.92
C ALA A 10 4.48 -8.98 -5.82
N GLU A 11 3.84 -10.03 -6.33
CA GLU A 11 2.39 -10.18 -6.27
C GLU A 11 1.91 -10.32 -4.82
N THR A 12 2.62 -11.10 -4.02
CA THR A 12 2.30 -11.27 -2.60
C THR A 12 2.47 -9.95 -1.85
N GLU A 13 3.55 -9.24 -2.13
CA GLU A 13 3.81 -7.94 -1.52
C GLU A 13 2.73 -6.93 -1.88
N LEU A 14 2.30 -6.93 -3.15
CA LEU A 14 1.25 -6.02 -3.59
C LEU A 14 -0.07 -6.33 -2.88
N THR A 15 -0.44 -7.59 -2.76
CA THR A 15 -1.66 -7.99 -2.06
C THR A 15 -1.63 -7.53 -0.61
N ALA A 16 -0.52 -7.77 0.08
CA ALA A 16 -0.36 -7.35 1.48
C ALA A 16 -0.41 -5.83 1.62
N LEU A 17 0.23 -5.13 0.71
CA LEU A 17 0.24 -3.67 0.71
C LEU A 17 -1.14 -3.09 0.47
N GLU A 18 -1.88 -3.65 -0.49
CA GLU A 18 -3.23 -3.19 -0.79
C GLU A 18 -4.18 -3.42 0.38
N GLU A 19 -4.01 -4.54 1.09
CA GLU A 19 -4.80 -4.83 2.27
C GLU A 19 -4.52 -3.80 3.38
N LYS A 20 -3.24 -3.54 3.64
CA LYS A 20 -2.84 -2.54 4.64
C LYS A 20 -3.33 -1.15 4.27
N LEU A 21 -3.23 -0.80 2.99
CA LEU A 21 -3.70 0.50 2.50
C LEU A 21 -5.21 0.63 2.66
N GLY A 22 -5.95 -0.42 2.35
CA GLY A 22 -7.40 -0.43 2.53
C GLY A 22 -7.78 -0.22 3.99
N ASN A 23 -7.09 -0.91 4.90
CA ASN A 23 -7.34 -0.76 6.34
C ASN A 23 -7.02 0.66 6.81
N LEU A 24 -5.90 1.21 6.34
CA LEU A 24 -5.50 2.56 6.72
C LEU A 24 -6.47 3.61 6.19
N THR A 25 -6.86 3.51 4.92
CA THR A 25 -7.81 4.48 4.34
C THR A 25 -9.18 4.40 5.01
N SER A 26 -9.60 3.21 5.41
CA SER A 26 -10.83 3.03 6.17
C SER A 26 -10.73 3.69 7.54
N PHE A 27 -9.60 3.51 8.23
CA PHE A 27 -9.39 4.11 9.55
C PHE A 27 -9.40 5.64 9.48
N ILE A 28 -8.81 6.22 8.43
CA ILE A 28 -8.76 7.68 8.24
C ILE A 28 -10.17 8.30 8.21
N LYS A 29 -11.16 7.53 7.83
CA LYS A 29 -12.54 7.99 7.75
C LYS A 29 -13.31 7.86 9.06
N THR A 30 -12.70 7.33 10.10
CA THR A 30 -13.38 7.06 11.36
C THR A 30 -13.25 8.21 12.37
N VAL A 31 -14.13 8.19 13.36
CA VAL A 31 -14.07 9.13 14.50
C VAL A 31 -12.76 8.94 15.27
N GLY A 32 -12.31 7.68 15.44
CA GLY A 32 -11.06 7.39 16.10
C GLY A 32 -9.88 8.13 15.49
N PHE A 33 -9.85 8.26 14.16
CA PHE A 33 -8.82 9.02 13.48
C PHE A 33 -8.87 10.51 13.86
N ARG A 34 -10.08 11.05 13.95
CA ARG A 34 -10.27 12.48 14.30
C ARG A 34 -9.80 12.80 15.70
N GLU A 35 -9.80 11.82 16.60
CA GLU A 35 -9.37 11.99 17.97
C GLU A 35 -7.86 11.99 18.13
N LEU A 36 -7.13 11.61 17.09
CA LEU A 36 -5.68 11.62 17.12
C LEU A 36 -5.13 13.04 17.07
N LYS A 37 -3.92 13.21 17.57
CA LYS A 37 -3.23 14.49 17.49
C LYS A 37 -3.05 14.89 16.02
N PRO A 38 -3.12 16.19 15.71
CA PRO A 38 -2.96 16.65 14.30
C PRO A 38 -1.70 16.15 13.63
N ALA A 39 -0.59 16.08 14.36
CA ALA A 39 0.66 15.58 13.80
C ALA A 39 0.54 14.11 13.38
N MET A 40 -0.13 13.30 14.20
CA MET A 40 -0.34 11.88 13.89
C MET A 40 -1.25 11.73 12.67
N ARG A 41 -2.31 12.53 12.58
CA ARG A 41 -3.22 12.49 11.44
C ARG A 41 -2.48 12.81 10.14
N ARG A 42 -1.61 13.81 10.16
CA ARG A 42 -0.81 14.14 8.97
C ARG A 42 0.12 13.01 8.56
N LEU A 43 0.76 12.37 9.54
CA LEU A 43 1.66 11.26 9.25
C LEU A 43 0.91 10.07 8.64
N LEU A 44 -0.26 9.75 9.15
CA LEU A 44 -1.05 8.64 8.63
C LEU A 44 -1.55 8.91 7.21
N ARG A 45 -1.96 10.15 6.92
CA ARG A 45 -2.35 10.53 5.56
C ARG A 45 -1.17 10.45 4.60
N ARG A 46 -0.01 10.89 5.04
CA ARG A 46 1.21 10.81 4.24
C ARG A 46 1.58 9.36 3.99
N GLN A 47 1.45 8.52 5.01
CA GLN A 47 1.72 7.09 4.86
C GLN A 47 0.80 6.46 3.80
N ALA A 48 -0.49 6.77 3.86
CA ALA A 48 -1.44 6.28 2.86
C ALA A 48 -1.06 6.73 1.45
N PHE A 49 -0.63 7.97 1.31
CA PHE A 49 -0.19 8.52 0.03
C PHE A 49 1.00 7.73 -0.53
N HIS A 50 2.01 7.49 0.30
CA HIS A 50 3.20 6.76 -0.15
C HIS A 50 2.90 5.30 -0.44
N MET A 51 2.01 4.69 0.33
CA MET A 51 1.60 3.31 0.08
C MET A 51 0.87 3.18 -1.26
N LYS A 52 0.03 4.15 -1.59
CA LYS A 52 -0.65 4.18 -2.89
C LYS A 52 0.37 4.25 -4.04
N ARG A 53 1.36 5.11 -3.91
CA ARG A 53 2.38 5.26 -4.94
C ARG A 53 3.21 3.98 -5.08
N TYR A 54 3.56 3.37 -3.97
CA TYR A 54 4.31 2.13 -4.00
C TYR A 54 3.49 1.00 -4.64
N ALA A 55 2.21 0.90 -4.30
CA ALA A 55 1.33 -0.10 -4.91
C ALA A 55 1.28 0.07 -6.44
N LYS A 56 1.23 1.31 -6.90
CA LYS A 56 1.23 1.61 -8.33
C LYS A 56 2.52 1.13 -9.00
N ILE A 57 3.65 1.35 -8.35
CA ILE A 57 4.95 0.89 -8.85
C ILE A 57 5.00 -0.63 -8.91
N LEU A 58 4.51 -1.31 -7.88
CA LEU A 58 4.48 -2.77 -7.86
C LEU A 58 3.62 -3.34 -8.99
N ARG A 59 2.44 -2.75 -9.22
CA ARG A 59 1.59 -3.17 -10.34
C ARG A 59 2.30 -3.02 -11.66
N ARG A 60 3.00 -1.91 -11.85
CA ARG A 60 3.74 -1.65 -13.07
C ARG A 60 4.87 -2.66 -13.27
N ARG A 61 5.59 -2.98 -12.21
CA ARG A 61 6.67 -3.97 -12.27
C ARG A 61 6.12 -5.34 -12.66
N ILE A 62 4.98 -5.71 -12.11
CA ILE A 62 4.35 -6.99 -12.43
C ILE A 62 3.89 -7.03 -13.89
N GLU A 63 3.30 -5.95 -14.39
CA GLU A 63 2.91 -5.85 -15.80
C GLU A 63 4.09 -6.05 -16.73
N ILE A 64 5.22 -5.43 -16.40
CA ILE A 64 6.42 -5.53 -17.22
C ILE A 64 6.97 -6.94 -17.22
N TRP A 65 6.82 -7.67 -16.11
CA TRP A 65 7.27 -9.05 -16.03
C TRP A 65 6.59 -9.93 -17.06
N ASP A 66 5.33 -9.66 -17.33
CA ASP A 66 4.54 -10.46 -18.26
C ASP A 66 4.81 -10.14 -19.73
N LYS A 67 5.58 -9.12 -19.99
CA LYS A 67 5.97 -8.71 -21.33
C LYS A 67 7.40 -9.10 -21.61
#